data_11c335b58ff59ff60c4312f7bf1217ac
#
_entry.id   11c335b58ff59ff60c4312f7bf1217ac
#
_cell.length_a   1.000
_cell.length_b   1.000
_cell.length_c   1.000
_cell.angle_alpha   90.00
_cell.angle_beta   90.00
_cell.angle_gamma   90.00
#
_symmetry.space_group_name_H-M   'P 1'
#
loop_
_entity.id
_entity.type
_entity.pdbx_description
1 polymer ?
#
loop_
_entity_poly.entity_id
_entity_poly.type
_entity_poly.pdbx_seq_one_letter_code
_entity_poly.pdbx_strand_id
1 'polypeptide(L)'
;MTASTDRPRRFDLIAFDWDGTLFDSTALIVHSIQAACRDLGLPVPDDERASWVIGLSLHGAMAHAVPEITKEQIPQMVERYRFHYLARQHDLTLFPGVLEMLHALKKRHHWLAVATGKSRAGLDEALHAVELKGLFDGTRTADETRSKPDPQMLNELMRQFGTTPERTLMIGDTTHDLQLAANAGTPSVAVAYGAHQPSEFAAHSPLVVAKTVAELAAWLEQHA
;
A
#
# COMPACT_ATOMS: atom_id res chain seq x y z
N MET A 1 18.95 -35.31 -6.89
CA MET A 1 17.71 -35.35 -6.09
C MET A 1 17.71 -34.10 -5.24
N THR A 2 17.11 -33.03 -5.76
CA THR A 2 16.92 -31.79 -5.01
C THR A 2 15.72 -32.02 -4.07
N ALA A 3 15.96 -32.00 -2.78
CA ALA A 3 14.90 -32.04 -1.79
C ALA A 3 13.95 -30.84 -2.08
N SER A 4 12.72 -31.16 -2.46
CA SER A 4 11.62 -30.19 -2.47
C SER A 4 11.47 -29.68 -1.04
N THR A 5 11.84 -28.43 -0.79
CA THR A 5 11.59 -27.78 0.49
C THR A 5 10.12 -27.36 0.53
N ASP A 6 9.24 -28.33 0.58
CA ASP A 6 7.80 -28.11 0.75
C ASP A 6 7.55 -27.80 2.25
N ARG A 7 7.99 -26.61 2.68
CA ARG A 7 7.61 -26.11 4.01
C ARG A 7 6.12 -25.79 3.96
N PRO A 8 5.35 -26.22 4.97
CA PRO A 8 3.93 -25.87 5.02
C PRO A 8 3.80 -24.35 5.05
N ARG A 9 2.99 -23.80 4.15
CA ARG A 9 2.72 -22.36 4.08
C ARG A 9 2.10 -21.89 5.39
N ARG A 10 2.66 -20.85 5.97
CA ARG A 10 2.10 -20.18 7.14
C ARG A 10 0.91 -19.31 6.75
N PHE A 11 1.00 -18.62 5.60
CA PHE A 11 -0.04 -17.72 5.10
C PHE A 11 -0.58 -18.24 3.77
N ASP A 12 -1.91 -18.27 3.63
CA ASP A 12 -2.56 -18.57 2.36
C ASP A 12 -2.70 -17.32 1.52
N LEU A 13 -3.02 -16.18 2.17
CA LEU A 13 -3.22 -14.88 1.56
C LEU A 13 -2.16 -13.90 2.03
N ILE A 14 -1.51 -13.23 1.07
CA ILE A 14 -0.59 -12.12 1.31
C ILE A 14 -1.16 -10.89 0.62
N ALA A 15 -1.59 -9.91 1.41
CA ALA A 15 -2.10 -8.64 0.96
C ALA A 15 -1.01 -7.57 1.06
N PHE A 16 -0.84 -6.79 0.02
CA PHE A 16 0.14 -5.71 -0.06
C PHE A 16 -0.57 -4.36 -0.16
N ASP A 17 -0.02 -3.33 0.46
CA ASP A 17 -0.27 -1.99 -0.02
C ASP A 17 0.43 -1.77 -1.37
N TRP A 18 0.11 -0.66 -2.05
CA TRP A 18 0.64 -0.33 -3.37
C TRP A 18 1.71 0.75 -3.30
N ASP A 19 1.31 2.00 -2.96
CA ASP A 19 2.19 3.17 -2.96
C ASP A 19 3.20 3.11 -1.81
N GLY A 20 4.49 3.12 -2.11
CA GLY A 20 5.54 3.02 -1.08
C GLY A 20 5.86 1.59 -0.62
N THR A 21 5.05 0.60 -1.02
CA THR A 21 5.27 -0.82 -0.69
C THR A 21 5.73 -1.63 -1.89
N LEU A 22 4.97 -1.60 -2.99
CA LEU A 22 5.33 -2.26 -4.25
C LEU A 22 5.80 -1.25 -5.30
N PHE A 23 5.28 -0.04 -5.27
CA PHE A 23 5.43 1.00 -6.28
C PHE A 23 6.15 2.21 -5.69
N ASP A 24 7.23 2.66 -6.34
CA ASP A 24 8.08 3.77 -5.88
C ASP A 24 7.44 5.12 -6.26
N SER A 25 6.38 5.48 -5.54
CA SER A 25 5.54 6.64 -5.84
C SER A 25 5.52 7.72 -4.76
N THR A 26 6.11 7.47 -3.59
CA THR A 26 5.96 8.36 -2.42
C THR A 26 6.43 9.78 -2.69
N ALA A 27 7.59 9.96 -3.32
CA ALA A 27 8.13 11.28 -3.65
C ALA A 27 7.22 12.05 -4.62
N LEU A 28 6.65 11.38 -5.63
CA LEU A 28 5.72 12.02 -6.57
C LEU A 28 4.40 12.38 -5.89
N ILE A 29 3.89 11.56 -4.98
CA ILE A 29 2.67 11.84 -4.22
C ILE A 29 2.87 13.11 -3.37
N VAL A 30 3.96 13.18 -2.58
CA VAL A 30 4.31 14.34 -1.76
C VAL A 30 4.40 15.60 -2.62
N HIS A 31 5.17 15.54 -3.71
CA HIS A 31 5.32 16.67 -4.64
C HIS A 31 3.97 17.13 -5.21
N SER A 32 3.10 16.17 -5.59
CA SER A 32 1.80 16.48 -6.19
C SER A 32 0.83 17.12 -5.19
N ILE A 33 0.84 16.71 -3.92
CA ILE A 33 0.08 17.36 -2.84
C ILE A 33 0.55 18.80 -2.66
N GLN A 34 1.85 19.00 -2.53
CA GLN A 34 2.44 20.33 -2.32
C GLN A 34 2.21 21.25 -3.53
N ALA A 35 2.31 20.74 -4.75
CA ALA A 35 2.04 21.52 -5.96
C ALA A 35 0.56 21.93 -6.06
N ALA A 36 -0.36 21.02 -5.74
CA ALA A 36 -1.78 21.31 -5.69
C ALA A 36 -2.12 22.41 -4.66
N CYS A 37 -1.47 22.38 -3.48
CA CYS A 37 -1.62 23.44 -2.48
C CYS A 37 -1.15 24.81 -3.02
N ARG A 38 0.00 24.86 -3.71
CA ARG A 38 0.51 26.11 -4.31
C ARG A 38 -0.46 26.67 -5.35
N ASP A 39 -1.00 25.80 -6.22
CA ASP A 39 -1.95 26.21 -7.26
C ASP A 39 -3.22 26.85 -6.68
N LEU A 40 -3.65 26.40 -5.52
CA LEU A 40 -4.87 26.86 -4.85
C LEU A 40 -4.64 27.94 -3.79
N GLY A 41 -3.38 28.35 -3.56
CA GLY A 41 -3.03 29.30 -2.51
C GLY A 41 -3.30 28.78 -1.10
N LEU A 42 -3.28 27.45 -0.92
CA LEU A 42 -3.45 26.79 0.38
C LEU A 42 -2.10 26.67 1.10
N PRO A 43 -2.10 26.51 2.43
CA PRO A 43 -0.89 26.20 3.18
C PRO A 43 -0.24 24.92 2.62
N VAL A 44 1.05 25.00 2.31
CA VAL A 44 1.81 23.86 1.75
C VAL A 44 2.31 23.01 2.90
N PRO A 45 1.90 21.73 3.02
CA PRO A 45 2.43 20.85 4.05
C PRO A 45 3.91 20.57 3.82
N ASP A 46 4.66 20.34 4.90
CA ASP A 46 6.01 19.79 4.82
C ASP A 46 5.99 18.33 4.31
N ASP A 47 7.17 17.79 4.04
CA ASP A 47 7.32 16.44 3.49
C ASP A 47 6.79 15.37 4.46
N GLU A 48 7.00 15.55 5.76
CA GLU A 48 6.54 14.61 6.78
C GLU A 48 5.01 14.51 6.79
N ARG A 49 4.32 15.64 6.84
CA ARG A 49 2.85 15.69 6.81
C ARG A 49 2.29 15.18 5.48
N ALA A 50 2.92 15.53 4.36
CA ALA A 50 2.50 15.08 3.04
C ALA A 50 2.75 13.58 2.83
N SER A 51 3.80 13.01 3.42
CA SER A 51 4.07 11.56 3.41
C SER A 51 3.09 10.81 4.31
N TRP A 52 2.77 11.36 5.47
CA TRP A 52 1.93 10.69 6.46
C TRP A 52 0.54 10.31 5.95
N VAL A 53 -0.01 11.05 4.99
CA VAL A 53 -1.34 10.79 4.43
C VAL A 53 -1.36 9.70 3.35
N ILE A 54 -0.20 9.19 2.93
CA ILE A 54 -0.09 8.13 1.93
C ILE A 54 -0.74 6.84 2.48
N GLY A 55 -1.48 6.14 1.64
CA GLY A 55 -2.26 4.96 2.04
C GLY A 55 -3.70 5.24 2.47
N LEU A 56 -4.05 6.49 2.77
CA LEU A 56 -5.44 6.92 3.01
C LEU A 56 -6.20 7.10 1.67
N SER A 57 -7.54 7.16 1.76
CA SER A 57 -8.34 7.61 0.61
C SER A 57 -7.97 9.02 0.20
N LEU A 58 -8.05 9.33 -1.11
CA LEU A 58 -7.58 10.61 -1.63
C LEU A 58 -8.25 11.83 -0.96
N HIS A 59 -9.57 11.77 -0.69
CA HIS A 59 -10.28 12.82 0.03
C HIS A 59 -9.82 12.93 1.49
N GLY A 60 -9.64 11.81 2.18
CA GLY A 60 -9.12 11.78 3.54
C GLY A 60 -7.69 12.32 3.61
N ALA A 61 -6.84 11.93 2.65
CA ALA A 61 -5.48 12.42 2.53
C ALA A 61 -5.43 13.96 2.41
N MET A 62 -6.24 14.55 1.53
CA MET A 62 -6.27 16.01 1.36
C MET A 62 -6.73 16.73 2.63
N ALA A 63 -7.76 16.23 3.31
CA ALA A 63 -8.27 16.81 4.54
C ALA A 63 -7.24 16.76 5.69
N HIS A 64 -6.40 15.72 5.74
CA HIS A 64 -5.35 15.60 6.77
C HIS A 64 -4.09 16.39 6.41
N ALA A 65 -3.70 16.40 5.13
CA ALA A 65 -2.53 17.14 4.67
C ALA A 65 -2.70 18.66 4.86
N VAL A 66 -3.93 19.16 4.69
CA VAL A 66 -4.28 20.59 4.79
C VAL A 66 -5.48 20.76 5.73
N PRO A 67 -5.28 20.83 7.06
CA PRO A 67 -6.38 20.92 8.03
C PRO A 67 -7.31 22.12 7.87
N GLU A 68 -6.82 23.20 7.26
CA GLU A 68 -7.57 24.41 6.97
C GLU A 68 -8.44 24.31 5.72
N ILE A 69 -8.33 23.21 4.95
CA ILE A 69 -9.12 23.03 3.72
C ILE A 69 -10.60 22.85 4.06
N THR A 70 -11.46 23.58 3.36
CA THR A 70 -12.91 23.39 3.52
C THR A 70 -13.39 22.20 2.69
N LYS A 71 -14.54 21.63 3.06
CA LYS A 71 -15.12 20.50 2.32
C LYS A 71 -15.38 20.84 0.85
N GLU A 72 -15.71 22.09 0.57
CA GLU A 72 -15.98 22.62 -0.78
C GLU A 72 -14.71 22.73 -1.62
N GLN A 73 -13.54 22.91 -0.97
CA GLN A 73 -12.24 23.00 -1.65
C GLN A 73 -11.62 21.63 -1.94
N ILE A 74 -12.00 20.57 -1.20
CA ILE A 74 -11.42 19.22 -1.39
C ILE A 74 -11.53 18.73 -2.84
N PRO A 75 -12.66 18.84 -3.55
CA PRO A 75 -12.74 18.42 -4.96
C PRO A 75 -11.73 19.11 -5.87
N GLN A 76 -11.52 20.42 -5.70
CA GLN A 76 -10.53 21.18 -6.47
C GLN A 76 -9.10 20.73 -6.13
N MET A 77 -8.82 20.49 -4.85
CA MET A 77 -7.53 19.97 -4.39
C MET A 77 -7.24 18.59 -5.00
N VAL A 78 -8.23 17.69 -5.04
CA VAL A 78 -8.13 16.37 -5.67
C VAL A 78 -7.87 16.49 -7.17
N GLU A 79 -8.55 17.43 -7.86
CA GLU A 79 -8.33 17.68 -9.29
C GLU A 79 -6.90 18.18 -9.56
N ARG A 80 -6.41 19.16 -8.79
CA ARG A 80 -5.04 19.68 -8.94
C ARG A 80 -3.98 18.64 -8.59
N TYR A 81 -4.20 17.84 -7.53
CA TYR A 81 -3.34 16.71 -7.21
C TYR A 81 -3.24 15.74 -8.40
N ARG A 82 -4.38 15.30 -8.95
CA ARG A 82 -4.42 14.40 -10.11
C ARG A 82 -3.69 14.98 -11.31
N PHE A 83 -3.86 16.26 -11.58
CA PHE A 83 -3.15 16.95 -12.67
C PHE A 83 -1.63 16.81 -12.53
N HIS A 84 -1.07 17.08 -11.36
CA HIS A 84 0.37 16.95 -11.12
C HIS A 84 0.85 15.50 -11.09
N TYR A 85 0.08 14.60 -10.49
CA TYR A 85 0.44 13.19 -10.41
C TYR A 85 0.45 12.52 -11.79
N LEU A 86 -0.62 12.68 -12.57
CA LEU A 86 -0.76 12.07 -13.90
C LEU A 86 0.26 12.58 -14.90
N ALA A 87 0.69 13.84 -14.76
CA ALA A 87 1.72 14.43 -15.62
C ALA A 87 3.07 13.70 -15.54
N ARG A 88 3.36 13.00 -14.43
CA ARG A 88 4.64 12.37 -14.15
C ARG A 88 4.54 10.89 -13.75
N GLN A 89 3.36 10.31 -13.67
CA GLN A 89 3.20 8.91 -13.24
C GLN A 89 3.88 7.90 -14.16
N HIS A 90 4.14 8.26 -15.41
CA HIS A 90 4.86 7.41 -16.38
C HIS A 90 6.35 7.22 -16.03
N ASP A 91 6.90 8.06 -15.15
CA ASP A 91 8.27 7.94 -14.64
C ASP A 91 8.38 6.90 -13.52
N LEU A 92 7.24 6.44 -12.97
CA LEU A 92 7.21 5.57 -11.81
C LEU A 92 7.37 4.09 -12.19
N THR A 93 8.04 3.36 -11.32
CA THR A 93 8.29 1.93 -11.48
C THR A 93 8.04 1.17 -10.19
N LEU A 94 8.00 -0.16 -10.27
CA LEU A 94 8.09 -1.00 -9.08
C LEU A 94 9.43 -0.82 -8.39
N PHE A 95 9.47 -0.98 -7.08
CA PHE A 95 10.75 -1.12 -6.40
C PHE A 95 11.55 -2.31 -6.96
N PRO A 96 12.90 -2.19 -7.09
CA PRO A 96 13.73 -3.29 -7.60
C PRO A 96 13.53 -4.59 -6.79
N GLY A 97 13.29 -5.70 -7.49
CA GLY A 97 13.08 -7.01 -6.89
C GLY A 97 11.63 -7.36 -6.54
N VAL A 98 10.69 -6.42 -6.66
CA VAL A 98 9.26 -6.68 -6.36
C VAL A 98 8.68 -7.73 -7.30
N LEU A 99 8.94 -7.64 -8.59
CA LEU A 99 8.38 -8.56 -9.58
C LEU A 99 8.83 -10.01 -9.31
N GLU A 100 10.12 -10.20 -9.05
CA GLU A 100 10.71 -11.50 -8.73
C GLU A 100 10.11 -12.08 -7.44
N MET A 101 9.95 -11.24 -6.41
CA MET A 101 9.33 -11.62 -5.14
C MET A 101 7.88 -12.09 -5.35
N LEU A 102 7.07 -11.33 -6.08
CA LEU A 102 5.68 -11.69 -6.35
C LEU A 102 5.57 -13.00 -7.13
N HIS A 103 6.42 -13.21 -8.15
CA HIS A 103 6.46 -14.47 -8.89
C HIS A 103 6.90 -15.66 -8.02
N ALA A 104 7.85 -15.46 -7.10
CA ALA A 104 8.27 -16.50 -6.16
C ALA A 104 7.12 -16.92 -5.24
N LEU A 105 6.34 -15.97 -4.73
CA LEU A 105 5.16 -16.24 -3.90
C LEU A 105 4.07 -16.98 -4.71
N LYS A 106 3.81 -16.58 -5.96
CA LYS A 106 2.86 -17.28 -6.83
C LYS A 106 3.28 -18.72 -7.11
N LYS A 107 4.58 -19.00 -7.31
CA LYS A 107 5.09 -20.38 -7.47
C LYS A 107 4.87 -21.24 -6.23
N ARG A 108 4.78 -20.63 -5.06
CA ARG A 108 4.46 -21.29 -3.79
C ARG A 108 2.95 -21.35 -3.52
N HIS A 109 2.11 -20.96 -4.49
CA HIS A 109 0.66 -21.01 -4.44
C HIS A 109 0.02 -20.11 -3.37
N HIS A 110 0.65 -18.99 -3.00
CA HIS A 110 -0.01 -17.98 -2.21
C HIS A 110 -1.06 -17.23 -3.05
N TRP A 111 -2.19 -16.90 -2.44
CA TRP A 111 -3.07 -15.86 -2.96
C TRP A 111 -2.41 -14.51 -2.74
N LEU A 112 -2.29 -13.70 -3.80
CA LEU A 112 -1.74 -12.35 -3.71
C LEU A 112 -2.87 -11.35 -3.89
N ALA A 113 -2.92 -10.35 -3.01
CA ALA A 113 -3.91 -9.30 -3.08
C ALA A 113 -3.31 -7.91 -2.89
N VAL A 114 -4.03 -6.88 -3.35
CA VAL A 114 -3.73 -5.47 -3.07
C VAL A 114 -4.83 -4.88 -2.21
N ALA A 115 -4.45 -4.17 -1.14
CA ALA A 115 -5.33 -3.36 -0.31
C ALA A 115 -4.76 -1.93 -0.27
N THR A 116 -5.38 -0.97 -0.97
CA THR A 116 -4.77 0.34 -1.24
C THR A 116 -5.71 1.52 -1.03
N GLY A 117 -5.14 2.68 -0.68
CA GLY A 117 -5.82 3.97 -0.65
C GLY A 117 -6.18 4.55 -2.02
N LYS A 118 -5.67 3.97 -3.11
CA LYS A 118 -6.03 4.37 -4.48
C LYS A 118 -7.51 4.12 -4.77
N SER A 119 -8.04 4.84 -5.76
CA SER A 119 -9.31 4.50 -6.39
C SER A 119 -9.15 3.30 -7.34
N ARG A 120 -10.25 2.65 -7.69
CA ARG A 120 -10.28 1.55 -8.66
C ARG A 120 -9.62 1.95 -9.97
N ALA A 121 -10.01 3.08 -10.55
CA ALA A 121 -9.44 3.56 -11.79
C ALA A 121 -7.92 3.80 -11.68
N GLY A 122 -7.46 4.38 -10.55
CA GLY A 122 -6.03 4.63 -10.34
C GLY A 122 -5.21 3.36 -10.13
N LEU A 123 -5.76 2.34 -9.47
CA LEU A 123 -5.08 1.05 -9.34
C LEU A 123 -5.03 0.29 -10.67
N ASP A 124 -6.12 0.27 -11.43
CA ASP A 124 -6.18 -0.41 -12.73
C ASP A 124 -5.17 0.18 -13.72
N GLU A 125 -5.05 1.52 -13.74
CA GLU A 125 -4.05 2.23 -14.54
C GLU A 125 -2.62 1.87 -14.10
N ALA A 126 -2.34 1.87 -12.79
CA ALA A 126 -1.04 1.53 -12.25
C ALA A 126 -0.64 0.06 -12.56
N LEU A 127 -1.56 -0.88 -12.38
CA LEU A 127 -1.34 -2.31 -12.71
C LEU A 127 -1.07 -2.52 -14.20
N HIS A 128 -1.74 -1.73 -15.05
CA HIS A 128 -1.51 -1.79 -16.49
C HIS A 128 -0.13 -1.24 -16.88
N ALA A 129 0.25 -0.11 -16.29
CA ALA A 129 1.53 0.56 -16.58
C ALA A 129 2.76 -0.31 -16.25
N VAL A 130 2.69 -1.18 -15.24
CA VAL A 130 3.78 -2.09 -14.84
C VAL A 130 3.56 -3.56 -15.27
N GLU A 131 2.60 -3.81 -16.17
CA GLU A 131 2.30 -5.14 -16.72
C GLU A 131 1.95 -6.21 -15.66
N LEU A 132 1.40 -5.79 -14.50
CA LEU A 132 0.98 -6.71 -13.42
C LEU A 132 -0.49 -7.08 -13.48
N LYS A 133 -1.20 -6.72 -14.56
CA LYS A 133 -2.61 -7.09 -14.74
C LYS A 133 -2.76 -8.62 -14.72
N GLY A 134 -3.56 -9.11 -13.78
CA GLY A 134 -3.82 -10.56 -13.64
C GLY A 134 -2.83 -11.31 -12.75
N LEU A 135 -1.80 -10.64 -12.19
CA LEU A 135 -0.92 -11.26 -11.20
C LEU A 135 -1.58 -11.38 -9.82
N PHE A 136 -2.34 -10.37 -9.43
CA PHE A 136 -3.06 -10.37 -8.16
C PHE A 136 -4.41 -11.09 -8.31
N ASP A 137 -4.71 -11.96 -7.34
CA ASP A 137 -5.93 -12.76 -7.30
C ASP A 137 -7.12 -11.95 -6.75
N GLY A 138 -6.85 -10.87 -6.03
CA GLY A 138 -7.86 -9.95 -5.50
C GLY A 138 -7.32 -8.56 -5.22
N THR A 139 -8.18 -7.57 -5.29
CA THR A 139 -7.80 -6.19 -4.98
C THR A 139 -8.95 -5.49 -4.26
N ARG A 140 -8.61 -4.57 -3.33
CA ARG A 140 -9.57 -3.68 -2.68
C ARG A 140 -9.02 -2.26 -2.69
N THR A 141 -9.87 -1.31 -3.05
CA THR A 141 -9.55 0.11 -3.19
C THR A 141 -10.39 0.96 -2.25
N ALA A 142 -9.93 2.19 -1.99
CA ALA A 142 -10.57 3.06 -1.01
C ALA A 142 -11.93 3.63 -1.45
N ASP A 143 -12.29 3.51 -2.73
CA ASP A 143 -13.61 3.91 -3.25
C ASP A 143 -14.60 2.74 -3.32
N GLU A 144 -14.15 1.50 -3.11
CA GLU A 144 -14.99 0.30 -3.06
C GLU A 144 -15.26 -0.14 -1.62
N THR A 145 -14.42 0.27 -0.67
CA THR A 145 -14.48 -0.11 0.74
C THR A 145 -14.29 1.11 1.62
N ARG A 146 -14.36 0.93 2.94
CA ARG A 146 -13.89 1.95 3.88
C ARG A 146 -12.36 2.04 3.79
N SER A 147 -11.86 3.28 3.87
CA SER A 147 -10.43 3.55 3.83
C SER A 147 -9.72 2.99 5.06
N LYS A 148 -8.44 2.64 4.92
CA LYS A 148 -7.53 2.36 6.03
C LYS A 148 -7.68 3.44 7.11
N PRO A 149 -7.68 3.07 8.40
CA PRO A 149 -7.38 1.76 8.98
C PRO A 149 -8.60 0.85 9.20
N ASP A 150 -9.77 1.08 8.55
CA ASP A 150 -10.93 0.20 8.68
C ASP A 150 -10.58 -1.21 8.13
N PRO A 151 -10.94 -2.30 8.84
CA PRO A 151 -10.55 -3.65 8.46
C PRO A 151 -11.30 -4.22 7.25
N GLN A 152 -12.24 -3.49 6.67
CA GLN A 152 -13.13 -4.00 5.62
C GLN A 152 -12.38 -4.61 4.44
N MET A 153 -11.30 -3.96 3.96
CA MET A 153 -10.51 -4.47 2.82
C MET A 153 -10.01 -5.89 3.07
N LEU A 154 -9.37 -6.13 4.22
CA LEU A 154 -8.83 -7.46 4.56
C LEU A 154 -9.95 -8.46 4.85
N ASN A 155 -11.01 -8.04 5.56
CA ASN A 155 -12.16 -8.90 5.84
C ASN A 155 -12.85 -9.40 4.57
N GLU A 156 -12.95 -8.56 3.55
CA GLU A 156 -13.51 -8.95 2.25
C GLU A 156 -12.59 -9.87 1.47
N LEU A 157 -11.27 -9.62 1.47
CA LEU A 157 -10.28 -10.49 0.86
C LEU A 157 -10.25 -11.87 1.52
N MET A 158 -10.26 -11.93 2.86
CA MET A 158 -10.33 -13.19 3.60
C MET A 158 -11.58 -14.00 3.25
N ARG A 159 -12.75 -13.34 3.16
CA ARG A 159 -13.99 -14.00 2.72
C ARG A 159 -13.91 -14.51 1.28
N GLN A 160 -13.33 -13.72 0.39
CA GLN A 160 -13.18 -14.10 -1.03
C GLN A 160 -12.33 -15.35 -1.20
N PHE A 161 -11.26 -15.50 -0.43
CA PHE A 161 -10.32 -16.62 -0.55
C PHE A 161 -10.57 -17.75 0.46
N GLY A 162 -11.56 -17.61 1.33
CA GLY A 162 -11.87 -18.63 2.33
C GLY A 162 -10.75 -18.85 3.34
N THR A 163 -10.00 -17.79 3.70
CA THR A 163 -8.88 -17.83 4.63
C THR A 163 -9.23 -17.15 5.96
N THR A 164 -8.41 -17.42 6.99
CA THR A 164 -8.58 -16.86 8.34
C THR A 164 -7.57 -15.72 8.60
N PRO A 165 -7.80 -14.89 9.64
CA PRO A 165 -6.86 -13.83 10.00
C PRO A 165 -5.43 -14.35 10.24
N GLU A 166 -5.26 -15.48 10.93
CA GLU A 166 -3.95 -16.04 11.26
C GLU A 166 -3.19 -16.55 10.04
N ARG A 167 -3.91 -16.85 8.95
CA ARG A 167 -3.36 -17.31 7.66
C ARG A 167 -3.33 -16.21 6.60
N THR A 168 -3.57 -14.96 7.01
CA THR A 168 -3.51 -13.77 6.16
C THR A 168 -2.39 -12.86 6.66
N LEU A 169 -1.57 -12.33 5.76
CA LEU A 169 -0.50 -11.40 6.07
C LEU A 169 -0.77 -10.07 5.36
N MET A 170 -0.69 -8.94 6.07
CA MET A 170 -0.67 -7.60 5.49
C MET A 170 0.75 -7.07 5.44
N ILE A 171 1.16 -6.51 4.30
CA ILE A 171 2.47 -5.88 4.11
C ILE A 171 2.25 -4.44 3.65
N GLY A 172 2.83 -3.49 4.38
CA GLY A 172 2.70 -2.07 4.07
C GLY A 172 3.82 -1.24 4.65
N ASP A 173 3.90 0.01 4.20
CA ASP A 173 4.93 0.99 4.58
C ASP A 173 4.40 2.10 5.49
N THR A 174 3.12 2.03 5.87
CA THR A 174 2.48 3.03 6.72
C THR A 174 1.89 2.43 7.99
N THR A 175 1.73 3.25 9.02
CA THR A 175 0.99 2.87 10.24
C THR A 175 -0.47 2.58 9.94
N HIS A 176 -1.02 3.11 8.84
CA HIS A 176 -2.39 2.83 8.40
C HIS A 176 -2.56 1.36 7.98
N ASP A 177 -1.55 0.77 7.35
CA ASP A 177 -1.51 -0.66 6.98
C ASP A 177 -1.43 -1.56 8.20
N LEU A 178 -0.55 -1.21 9.12
CA LEU A 178 -0.36 -1.96 10.35
C LEU A 178 -1.60 -1.91 11.23
N GLN A 179 -2.27 -0.77 11.30
CA GLN A 179 -3.53 -0.61 12.03
C GLN A 179 -4.69 -1.33 11.32
N LEU A 180 -4.76 -1.30 9.98
CA LEU A 180 -5.70 -2.11 9.20
C LEU A 180 -5.55 -3.59 9.54
N ALA A 181 -4.31 -4.10 9.56
CA ALA A 181 -4.02 -5.48 9.92
C ALA A 181 -4.45 -5.80 11.35
N ALA A 182 -4.08 -4.96 12.32
CA ALA A 182 -4.46 -5.13 13.73
C ALA A 182 -5.99 -5.16 13.90
N ASN A 183 -6.71 -4.25 13.23
CA ASN A 183 -8.18 -4.17 13.28
C ASN A 183 -8.85 -5.38 12.62
N ALA A 184 -8.19 -6.02 11.63
CA ALA A 184 -8.65 -7.25 10.99
C ALA A 184 -8.22 -8.53 11.75
N GLY A 185 -7.39 -8.40 12.79
CA GLY A 185 -6.83 -9.53 13.54
C GLY A 185 -5.74 -10.30 12.78
N THR A 186 -5.18 -9.72 11.72
CA THR A 186 -4.13 -10.35 10.91
C THR A 186 -2.74 -9.89 11.34
N PRO A 187 -1.71 -10.75 11.26
CA PRO A 187 -0.33 -10.31 11.37
C PRO A 187 0.06 -9.35 10.26
N SER A 188 1.06 -8.51 10.53
CA SER A 188 1.60 -7.56 9.56
C SER A 188 3.12 -7.62 9.47
N VAL A 189 3.63 -7.17 8.34
CA VAL A 189 5.05 -6.85 8.08
C VAL A 189 5.12 -5.40 7.65
N ALA A 190 6.02 -4.63 8.26
CA ALA A 190 6.31 -3.28 7.84
C ALA A 190 7.50 -3.25 6.87
N VAL A 191 7.47 -2.34 5.91
CA VAL A 191 8.62 -2.02 5.07
C VAL A 191 9.08 -0.58 5.34
N ALA A 192 10.40 -0.38 5.46
CA ALA A 192 11.00 0.88 5.91
C ALA A 192 11.55 1.73 4.77
N TYR A 193 11.20 1.41 3.53
CA TYR A 193 11.63 2.14 2.34
C TYR A 193 10.51 2.99 1.70
N GLY A 194 9.35 3.03 2.35
CA GLY A 194 8.17 3.77 1.91
C GLY A 194 7.96 5.11 2.62
N ALA A 195 6.70 5.44 2.93
CA ALA A 195 6.27 6.77 3.36
C ALA A 195 6.49 7.08 4.84
N HIS A 196 6.23 6.12 5.76
CA HIS A 196 6.32 6.38 7.19
C HIS A 196 7.68 6.03 7.78
N GLN A 197 8.02 6.72 8.89
CA GLN A 197 9.29 6.48 9.58
C GLN A 197 9.25 5.15 10.35
N PRO A 198 10.35 4.33 10.30
CA PRO A 198 10.39 3.05 10.99
C PRO A 198 10.19 3.13 12.52
N SER A 199 10.50 4.28 13.13
CA SER A 199 10.26 4.54 14.57
C SER A 199 8.78 4.48 14.95
N GLU A 200 7.86 4.74 14.00
CA GLU A 200 6.42 4.71 14.22
C GLU A 200 5.85 3.29 14.25
N PHE A 201 6.55 2.31 13.66
CA PHE A 201 6.03 0.95 13.50
C PHE A 201 6.04 0.14 14.80
N ALA A 202 6.90 0.48 15.75
CA ALA A 202 7.06 -0.29 17.01
C ALA A 202 5.75 -0.39 17.81
N ALA A 203 4.92 0.64 17.78
CA ALA A 203 3.61 0.66 18.47
C ALA A 203 2.60 -0.35 17.90
N HIS A 204 2.80 -0.84 16.67
CA HIS A 204 1.91 -1.75 15.97
C HIS A 204 2.42 -3.20 15.95
N SER A 205 3.58 -3.47 16.52
CA SER A 205 4.16 -4.82 16.69
C SER A 205 4.16 -5.67 15.40
N PRO A 206 4.67 -5.17 14.25
CA PRO A 206 4.79 -6.00 13.04
C PRO A 206 5.73 -7.19 13.30
N LEU A 207 5.53 -8.29 12.58
CA LEU A 207 6.39 -9.49 12.68
C LEU A 207 7.87 -9.18 12.35
N VAL A 208 8.08 -8.26 11.44
CA VAL A 208 9.40 -7.72 11.05
C VAL A 208 9.24 -6.34 10.41
N VAL A 209 10.31 -5.56 10.45
CA VAL A 209 10.48 -4.32 9.68
C VAL A 209 11.59 -4.57 8.65
N ALA A 210 11.21 -4.77 7.39
CA ALA A 210 12.17 -5.00 6.30
C ALA A 210 12.67 -3.65 5.74
N LYS A 211 13.97 -3.47 5.64
CA LYS A 211 14.59 -2.22 5.16
C LYS A 211 14.69 -2.14 3.64
N THR A 212 14.60 -3.27 2.96
CA THR A 212 14.69 -3.37 1.51
C THR A 212 13.74 -4.46 1.01
N VAL A 213 13.41 -4.43 -0.28
CA VAL A 213 12.64 -5.50 -0.94
C VAL A 213 13.37 -6.85 -0.83
N ALA A 214 14.70 -6.86 -0.90
CA ALA A 214 15.48 -8.09 -0.75
C ALA A 214 15.34 -8.71 0.65
N GLU A 215 15.35 -7.88 1.72
CA GLU A 215 15.08 -8.34 3.09
C GLU A 215 13.65 -8.87 3.23
N LEU A 216 12.66 -8.18 2.65
CA LEU A 216 11.28 -8.64 2.64
C LEU A 216 11.15 -9.99 1.93
N ALA A 217 11.73 -10.14 0.75
CA ALA A 217 11.70 -11.38 -0.03
C ALA A 217 12.34 -12.54 0.73
N ALA A 218 13.51 -12.32 1.33
CA ALA A 218 14.20 -13.32 2.14
C ALA A 218 13.37 -13.74 3.38
N TRP A 219 12.74 -12.79 4.05
CA TRP A 219 11.86 -13.08 5.19
C TRP A 219 10.63 -13.90 4.75
N LEU A 220 9.99 -13.51 3.64
CA LEU A 220 8.83 -14.24 3.09
C LEU A 220 9.20 -15.66 2.65
N GLU A 221 10.37 -15.86 2.07
CA GLU A 221 10.86 -17.20 1.71
C GLU A 221 10.96 -18.12 2.92
N GLN A 222 11.34 -17.57 4.07
CA GLN A 222 11.57 -18.34 5.30
C GLN A 222 10.31 -18.53 6.15
N HIS A 223 9.36 -17.58 6.11
CA HIS A 223 8.28 -17.49 7.10
C HIS A 223 6.86 -17.52 6.51
N ALA A 224 6.69 -17.34 5.18
CA ALA A 224 5.38 -17.37 4.55
C ALA A 224 4.94 -18.74 4.04
#